data_2f8938c9f21f506c11029e9219ce0496
#
_entry.id   2f8938c9f21f506c11029e9219ce0496
#
_cell.length_a   1.000
_cell.length_b   1.000
_cell.length_c   1.000
_cell.angle_alpha   90.00
_cell.angle_beta   90.00
_cell.angle_gamma   90.00
#
_symmetry.space_group_name_H-M   'P 1'
#
loop_
_entity.id
_entity.type
_entity.pdbx_description
1 polymer ?
#
loop_
_entity_poly.entity_id
_entity_poly.type
_entity_poly.pdbx_seq_one_letter_code
_entity_poly.pdbx_strand_id
1 'polypeptide(L)'
;VEGGGPALAAYRCILLGGGALNPATIARAHEAGIRLYASYGMTETCSQVANSLIDESFTGGMKLLPGYQARIVEPDGQGFGRLAVRGPGVLSNYLNARAAFTADGFFLTGDVAALHEGKVYVKERTTDMFVSGGENVYPAEIADKLMAISGVADAYVFGAPDPVWGRRPVAFIERTSETPARGDRDQAFDRLSPVKTARFGREVMKPQVSRYVPKPLAPSRPSDREFIASVHRQLEGVLSKLYRPKQIFVMESLPRQGIGKIDRAAIERIYSECLDVRRVILHRVRIPFKKPFVTAKATLEFRESIIVEVIDAKGRVGLGECVAFSSDWYLPETIEQDIEVLRGTLAPKVIGEVFLHPREVSAAFASIPGMERFPLACGAIEPALWDLYGKIVGKPLGRLLAEEYDVIERAAH
;
A
#
# COMPACT_ATOMS: atom_id res chain seq x y z
N VAL A 1 -17.73 2.46 17.19
CA VAL A 1 -19.13 2.47 17.61
C VAL A 1 -19.40 1.37 18.64
N GLU A 2 -18.62 0.28 18.65
CA GLU A 2 -18.74 -0.76 19.69
C GLU A 2 -18.25 -0.21 21.04
N GLY A 3 -19.14 -0.13 22.03
CA GLY A 3 -18.89 0.37 23.38
C GLY A 3 -19.06 1.89 23.59
N GLY A 4 -18.89 2.73 22.57
CA GLY A 4 -18.99 4.18 22.69
C GLY A 4 -20.25 4.81 22.11
N GLY A 5 -21.17 4.03 21.53
CA GLY A 5 -22.36 4.52 20.84
C GLY A 5 -23.23 5.48 21.68
N PRO A 6 -23.63 5.13 22.91
CA PRO A 6 -24.45 6.00 23.75
C PRO A 6 -23.76 7.30 24.12
N ALA A 7 -22.46 7.28 24.39
CA ALA A 7 -21.68 8.48 24.72
C ALA A 7 -21.56 9.41 23.49
N LEU A 8 -21.36 8.86 22.29
CA LEU A 8 -21.29 9.62 21.05
C LEU A 8 -22.64 10.19 20.62
N ALA A 9 -23.73 9.47 20.86
CA ALA A 9 -25.10 9.95 20.59
C ALA A 9 -25.51 11.14 21.46
N ALA A 10 -24.86 11.36 22.61
CA ALA A 10 -25.09 12.50 23.48
C ALA A 10 -24.57 13.83 22.92
N TYR A 11 -23.65 13.80 21.92
CA TYR A 11 -23.17 15.02 21.28
C TYR A 11 -24.23 15.64 20.36
N ARG A 12 -24.30 16.97 20.34
CA ARG A 12 -25.20 17.70 19.42
C ARG A 12 -24.90 17.42 17.95
N CYS A 13 -23.62 17.27 17.63
CA CYS A 13 -23.13 16.89 16.31
C CYS A 13 -21.70 16.36 16.41
N ILE A 14 -21.33 15.51 15.46
CA ILE A 14 -19.95 15.07 15.24
C ILE A 14 -19.57 15.42 13.82
N LEU A 15 -18.46 16.15 13.68
CA LEU A 15 -17.94 16.54 12.37
C LEU A 15 -16.99 15.45 11.84
N LEU A 16 -17.26 15.03 10.62
CA LEU A 16 -16.40 14.13 9.85
C LEU A 16 -15.69 14.92 8.76
N GLY A 17 -14.38 14.89 8.73
CA GLY A 17 -13.61 15.61 7.74
C GLY A 17 -12.18 15.12 7.63
N GLY A 18 -11.46 15.62 6.61
CA GLY A 18 -10.05 15.32 6.39
C GLY A 18 -9.76 13.97 5.72
N GLY A 19 -10.76 13.22 5.27
CA GLY A 19 -10.64 11.97 4.53
C GLY A 19 -11.97 11.57 3.91
N ALA A 20 -11.98 10.46 3.14
CA ALA A 20 -13.19 9.89 2.57
C ALA A 20 -14.17 9.42 3.65
N LEU A 21 -15.45 9.58 3.39
CA LEU A 21 -16.52 9.15 4.29
C LEU A 21 -16.84 7.66 4.02
N ASN A 22 -16.57 6.80 4.99
CA ASN A 22 -16.87 5.37 4.88
C ASN A 22 -18.39 5.12 5.07
N PRO A 23 -19.12 4.61 4.05
CA PRO A 23 -20.56 4.40 4.11
C PRO A 23 -20.99 3.45 5.24
N ALA A 24 -20.22 2.38 5.49
CA ALA A 24 -20.53 1.43 6.56
C ALA A 24 -20.40 2.08 7.96
N THR A 25 -19.43 2.97 8.16
CA THR A 25 -19.28 3.74 9.40
C THR A 25 -20.43 4.72 9.58
N ILE A 26 -20.89 5.36 8.51
CA ILE A 26 -22.03 6.28 8.53
C ILE A 26 -23.31 5.50 8.90
N ALA A 27 -23.57 4.36 8.24
CA ALA A 27 -24.75 3.53 8.53
C ALA A 27 -24.79 3.12 10.01
N ARG A 28 -23.69 2.58 10.55
CA ARG A 28 -23.59 2.20 11.97
C ARG A 28 -23.77 3.37 12.93
N ALA A 29 -23.32 4.56 12.57
CA ALA A 29 -23.51 5.76 13.37
C ALA A 29 -24.99 6.19 13.38
N HIS A 30 -25.66 6.14 12.24
CA HIS A 30 -27.11 6.40 12.15
C HIS A 30 -27.93 5.42 12.99
N GLU A 31 -27.63 4.11 12.91
CA GLU A 31 -28.26 3.08 13.76
C GLU A 31 -28.07 3.35 15.26
N ALA A 32 -26.91 3.94 15.64
CA ALA A 32 -26.62 4.33 17.01
C ALA A 32 -27.20 5.72 17.41
N GLY A 33 -27.96 6.38 16.54
CA GLY A 33 -28.55 7.69 16.79
C GLY A 33 -27.55 8.85 16.80
N ILE A 34 -26.37 8.66 16.23
CA ILE A 34 -25.29 9.68 16.21
C ILE A 34 -25.51 10.66 15.05
N ARG A 35 -25.54 11.96 15.35
CA ARG A 35 -25.69 13.03 14.34
C ARG A 35 -24.34 13.38 13.73
N LEU A 36 -24.13 13.00 12.49
CA LEU A 36 -22.90 13.23 11.73
C LEU A 36 -23.05 14.40 10.76
N TYR A 37 -22.00 15.19 10.65
CA TYR A 37 -21.87 16.24 9.63
C TYR A 37 -20.63 15.97 8.79
N ALA A 38 -20.77 15.90 7.47
CA ALA A 38 -19.65 16.01 6.55
C ALA A 38 -19.08 17.41 6.61
N SER A 39 -17.76 17.55 6.63
CA SER A 39 -17.10 18.86 6.62
C SER A 39 -15.94 18.89 5.64
N TYR A 40 -15.84 19.97 4.89
CA TYR A 40 -14.73 20.28 4.00
C TYR A 40 -14.01 21.52 4.47
N GLY A 41 -12.70 21.45 4.50
CA GLY A 41 -11.79 22.54 4.83
C GLY A 41 -10.36 22.05 4.96
N MET A 42 -9.45 22.98 5.17
CA MET A 42 -8.02 22.74 5.23
C MET A 42 -7.33 23.78 6.14
N THR A 43 -6.05 23.60 6.41
CA THR A 43 -5.24 24.54 7.17
C THR A 43 -5.28 25.95 6.56
N GLU A 44 -5.25 26.02 5.24
CA GLU A 44 -5.27 27.25 4.45
C GLU A 44 -6.60 28.02 4.54
N THR A 45 -7.63 27.41 5.07
CA THR A 45 -8.95 28.03 5.28
C THR A 45 -9.32 28.13 6.77
N CYS A 46 -8.35 28.02 7.67
CA CYS A 46 -8.55 28.01 9.12
C CYS A 46 -9.63 27.03 9.58
N SER A 47 -9.71 25.84 9.00
CA SER A 47 -10.65 24.77 9.24
C SER A 47 -11.73 24.68 8.15
N GLN A 48 -13.01 24.82 8.50
CA GLN A 48 -14.13 24.52 7.61
C GLN A 48 -14.45 25.65 6.61
N VAL A 49 -14.77 25.25 5.38
CA VAL A 49 -15.35 26.10 4.32
C VAL A 49 -16.80 25.70 4.07
N ALA A 50 -17.09 24.40 4.16
CA ALA A 50 -18.42 23.87 3.90
C ALA A 50 -18.75 22.70 4.84
N ASN A 51 -20.03 22.51 5.13
CA ASN A 51 -20.52 21.32 5.84
C ASN A 51 -21.96 21.01 5.45
N SER A 52 -22.39 19.78 5.75
CA SER A 52 -23.79 19.36 5.68
C SER A 52 -24.06 18.21 6.64
N LEU A 53 -25.29 18.15 7.16
CA LEU A 53 -25.77 16.99 7.90
C LEU A 53 -25.74 15.77 6.96
N ILE A 54 -25.25 14.66 7.48
CA ILE A 54 -25.31 13.36 6.79
C ILE A 54 -26.60 12.69 7.23
N ASP A 55 -27.62 12.78 6.43
CA ASP A 55 -28.92 12.10 6.56
C ASP A 55 -29.24 11.31 5.29
N GLU A 56 -30.45 10.77 5.20
CA GLU A 56 -30.90 9.99 4.04
C GLU A 56 -30.85 10.76 2.72
N SER A 57 -30.92 12.11 2.77
CA SER A 57 -30.83 13.00 1.60
C SER A 57 -29.41 13.40 1.22
N PHE A 58 -28.42 12.99 1.98
CA PHE A 58 -27.04 13.39 1.76
C PHE A 58 -26.42 12.68 0.56
N THR A 59 -26.10 13.44 -0.47
CA THR A 59 -25.51 12.95 -1.74
C THR A 59 -24.04 13.29 -1.89
N GLY A 60 -23.34 13.66 -0.81
CA GLY A 60 -21.93 14.10 -0.84
C GLY A 60 -21.73 15.62 -0.95
N GLY A 61 -22.80 16.38 -1.26
CA GLY A 61 -22.72 17.84 -1.41
C GLY A 61 -22.76 18.58 -0.07
N MET A 62 -21.82 19.51 0.12
CA MET A 62 -21.70 20.32 1.34
C MET A 62 -22.04 21.78 1.09
N LYS A 63 -22.86 22.38 1.93
CA LYS A 63 -23.22 23.81 1.89
C LYS A 63 -22.05 24.66 2.37
N LEU A 64 -21.77 25.74 1.62
CA LEU A 64 -20.78 26.72 2.05
C LEU A 64 -21.20 27.38 3.37
N LEU A 65 -20.22 27.59 4.25
CA LEU A 65 -20.43 28.37 5.46
C LEU A 65 -20.66 29.86 5.14
N PRO A 66 -21.38 30.60 5.98
CA PRO A 66 -21.58 32.02 5.80
C PRO A 66 -20.26 32.78 5.60
N GLY A 67 -20.22 33.68 4.61
CA GLY A 67 -19.05 34.45 4.28
C GLY A 67 -18.06 33.76 3.32
N TYR A 68 -18.23 32.48 3.04
CA TYR A 68 -17.42 31.79 2.03
C TYR A 68 -18.10 31.77 0.67
N GLN A 69 -17.29 31.84 -0.37
CA GLN A 69 -17.66 31.69 -1.77
C GLN A 69 -16.77 30.64 -2.40
N ALA A 70 -17.31 29.90 -3.34
CA ALA A 70 -16.57 28.90 -4.12
C ALA A 70 -16.89 29.02 -5.59
N ARG A 71 -15.94 28.63 -6.44
CA ARG A 71 -16.13 28.46 -7.87
C ARG A 71 -15.27 27.35 -8.42
N ILE A 72 -15.64 26.83 -9.57
CA ILE A 72 -14.88 25.84 -10.31
C ILE A 72 -14.11 26.52 -11.42
N VAL A 73 -12.82 26.27 -11.49
CA VAL A 73 -11.91 26.77 -12.52
C VAL A 73 -11.63 25.64 -13.49
N GLU A 74 -11.75 25.91 -14.79
CA GLU A 74 -11.54 24.92 -15.86
C GLU A 74 -12.37 23.64 -15.67
N PRO A 75 -13.72 23.73 -15.64
CA PRO A 75 -14.58 22.57 -15.47
C PRO A 75 -14.51 21.66 -16.71
N ASP A 76 -14.53 20.33 -16.45
CA ASP A 76 -14.70 19.30 -17.47
C ASP A 76 -16.15 19.21 -17.96
N GLY A 77 -16.43 18.27 -18.89
CA GLY A 77 -17.77 18.05 -19.45
C GLY A 77 -18.82 17.58 -18.41
N GLN A 78 -18.39 17.21 -17.20
CA GLN A 78 -19.26 16.81 -16.08
C GLN A 78 -19.38 17.92 -15.01
N GLY A 79 -18.72 19.05 -15.21
CA GLY A 79 -18.74 20.17 -14.28
C GLY A 79 -17.71 20.09 -13.16
N PHE A 80 -16.82 19.08 -13.15
CA PHE A 80 -15.72 18.99 -12.21
C PHE A 80 -14.50 19.77 -12.71
N GLY A 81 -13.88 20.52 -11.82
CA GLY A 81 -12.67 21.27 -12.10
C GLY A 81 -11.97 21.70 -10.81
N ARG A 82 -10.98 22.57 -10.93
CA ARG A 82 -10.20 23.04 -9.79
C ARG A 82 -11.05 23.90 -8.87
N LEU A 83 -11.17 23.51 -7.61
CA LEU A 83 -11.91 24.28 -6.62
C LEU A 83 -11.12 25.52 -6.20
N ALA A 84 -11.75 26.67 -6.30
CA ALA A 84 -11.25 27.94 -5.79
C ALA A 84 -12.22 28.51 -4.74
N VAL A 85 -11.69 28.95 -3.61
CA VAL A 85 -12.49 29.45 -2.48
C VAL A 85 -12.04 30.86 -2.05
N ARG A 86 -13.00 31.64 -1.56
CA ARG A 86 -12.75 32.96 -0.95
C ARG A 86 -13.59 33.09 0.31
N GLY A 87 -13.02 33.63 1.37
CA GLY A 87 -13.75 33.82 2.62
C GLY A 87 -12.84 34.29 3.75
N PRO A 88 -13.42 34.56 4.93
CA PRO A 88 -12.70 35.21 6.04
C PRO A 88 -11.58 34.36 6.64
N GLY A 89 -11.65 33.04 6.51
CA GLY A 89 -10.61 32.13 7.02
C GLY A 89 -9.52 31.75 6.01
N VAL A 90 -9.61 32.23 4.76
CA VAL A 90 -8.63 31.91 3.73
C VAL A 90 -7.32 32.65 4.01
N LEU A 91 -6.18 31.91 4.01
CA LEU A 91 -4.86 32.49 4.19
C LEU A 91 -4.58 33.58 3.15
N SER A 92 -3.76 34.55 3.51
CA SER A 92 -3.26 35.56 2.57
C SER A 92 -2.00 35.07 1.83
N ASN A 93 -1.14 34.30 2.50
CA ASN A 93 0.08 33.71 1.92
C ASN A 93 0.66 32.66 2.83
N TYR A 94 1.59 31.84 2.30
CA TYR A 94 2.44 30.97 3.13
C TYR A 94 3.65 31.74 3.66
N LEU A 95 4.26 31.22 4.74
CA LEU A 95 5.47 31.81 5.32
C LEU A 95 6.66 31.75 4.32
N ASN A 96 6.85 30.61 3.66
CA ASN A 96 8.01 30.33 2.80
C ASN A 96 7.64 30.04 1.33
N ALA A 97 6.42 30.31 0.92
CA ALA A 97 5.94 30.07 -0.45
C ALA A 97 4.83 31.06 -0.82
N ARG A 98 4.53 31.16 -2.08
CA ARG A 98 3.38 31.92 -2.55
C ARG A 98 2.14 31.03 -2.62
N ALA A 99 1.03 31.49 -2.07
CA ALA A 99 -0.27 30.87 -2.26
C ALA A 99 -0.79 31.13 -3.68
N ALA A 100 -1.41 30.14 -4.27
CA ALA A 100 -1.96 30.25 -5.62
C ALA A 100 -3.37 30.87 -5.55
N PHE A 101 -3.52 32.07 -6.10
CA PHE A 101 -4.79 32.76 -6.23
C PHE A 101 -5.15 32.96 -7.70
N THR A 102 -6.45 32.98 -7.97
CA THR A 102 -6.95 33.46 -9.26
C THR A 102 -6.85 34.98 -9.35
N ALA A 103 -6.98 35.57 -10.57
CA ALA A 103 -6.85 37.00 -10.77
C ALA A 103 -7.87 37.83 -9.97
N ASP A 104 -9.03 37.24 -9.64
CA ASP A 104 -10.11 37.89 -8.85
C ASP A 104 -10.09 37.45 -7.35
N GLY A 105 -8.98 36.90 -6.87
CA GLY A 105 -8.70 36.72 -5.44
C GLY A 105 -9.31 35.48 -4.80
N PHE A 106 -9.63 34.43 -5.57
CA PHE A 106 -9.98 33.14 -5.00
C PHE A 106 -8.73 32.27 -4.84
N PHE A 107 -8.58 31.68 -3.67
CA PHE A 107 -7.51 30.71 -3.36
C PHE A 107 -7.78 29.38 -4.07
N LEU A 108 -6.80 28.88 -4.82
CA LEU A 108 -6.84 27.57 -5.45
C LEU A 108 -6.47 26.49 -4.43
N THR A 109 -7.45 25.69 -4.03
CA THR A 109 -7.29 24.72 -2.93
C THR A 109 -6.41 23.51 -3.28
N GLY A 110 -6.23 23.25 -4.58
CA GLY A 110 -5.61 22.01 -5.08
C GLY A 110 -6.57 20.81 -5.10
N ASP A 111 -7.84 21.01 -4.76
CA ASP A 111 -8.88 19.97 -4.84
C ASP A 111 -9.70 20.12 -6.12
N VAL A 112 -10.21 19.01 -6.64
CA VAL A 112 -11.18 18.93 -7.73
C VAL A 112 -12.57 18.82 -7.15
N ALA A 113 -13.49 19.65 -7.60
CA ALA A 113 -14.86 19.67 -7.12
C ALA A 113 -15.84 20.09 -8.22
N ALA A 114 -17.13 19.89 -7.96
CA ALA A 114 -18.23 20.48 -8.70
C ALA A 114 -19.09 21.36 -7.79
N LEU A 115 -19.76 22.33 -8.36
CA LEU A 115 -20.76 23.17 -7.68
C LEU A 115 -22.12 22.87 -8.28
N HIS A 116 -23.05 22.38 -7.45
CA HIS A 116 -24.43 22.15 -7.86
C HIS A 116 -25.39 22.59 -6.74
N GLU A 117 -26.39 23.38 -7.09
CA GLU A 117 -27.41 23.90 -6.16
C GLU A 117 -26.81 24.55 -4.89
N GLY A 118 -25.72 25.30 -5.03
CA GLY A 118 -25.05 25.97 -3.92
C GLY A 118 -24.29 25.05 -2.96
N LYS A 119 -24.11 23.78 -3.33
CA LYS A 119 -23.32 22.79 -2.60
C LYS A 119 -22.02 22.49 -3.34
N VAL A 120 -20.96 22.26 -2.59
CA VAL A 120 -19.64 21.81 -3.08
C VAL A 120 -19.58 20.29 -2.99
N TYR A 121 -19.29 19.64 -4.10
CA TYR A 121 -19.04 18.21 -4.23
C TYR A 121 -17.55 18.01 -4.48
N VAL A 122 -16.80 17.70 -3.43
CA VAL A 122 -15.34 17.49 -3.53
C VAL A 122 -15.09 16.06 -3.99
N LYS A 123 -14.34 15.93 -5.10
CA LYS A 123 -14.00 14.63 -5.68
C LYS A 123 -12.63 14.15 -5.19
N GLU A 124 -11.58 14.94 -5.41
CA GLU A 124 -10.21 14.55 -5.14
C GLU A 124 -9.25 15.74 -5.16
N ARG A 125 -7.99 15.52 -4.74
CA ARG A 125 -6.91 16.49 -4.97
C ARG A 125 -6.35 16.38 -6.39
N THR A 126 -6.08 17.51 -7.01
CA THR A 126 -5.44 17.58 -8.34
C THR A 126 -4.09 16.85 -8.37
N THR A 127 -3.38 16.82 -7.23
CA THR A 127 -2.10 16.12 -7.07
C THR A 127 -2.22 14.60 -7.06
N ASP A 128 -3.40 14.07 -6.79
CA ASP A 128 -3.63 12.62 -6.66
C ASP A 128 -4.12 12.02 -7.98
N MET A 129 -4.75 12.81 -8.84
CA MET A 129 -5.14 12.43 -10.19
C MET A 129 -3.90 12.16 -11.04
N PHE A 130 -3.96 11.11 -11.86
CA PHE A 130 -2.91 10.81 -12.84
C PHE A 130 -3.51 10.45 -14.21
N VAL A 131 -2.68 10.62 -15.25
CA VAL A 131 -3.08 10.27 -16.62
C VAL A 131 -2.66 8.82 -16.91
N SER A 132 -3.60 8.01 -17.40
CA SER A 132 -3.41 6.64 -17.87
C SER A 132 -3.94 6.51 -19.29
N GLY A 133 -3.06 6.24 -20.27
CA GLY A 133 -3.48 6.10 -21.66
C GLY A 133 -4.20 7.31 -22.28
N GLY A 134 -3.95 8.51 -21.75
CA GLY A 134 -4.60 9.76 -22.20
C GLY A 134 -5.87 10.10 -21.42
N GLU A 135 -6.35 9.26 -20.52
CA GLU A 135 -7.51 9.52 -19.67
C GLU A 135 -7.11 9.91 -18.25
N ASN A 136 -7.84 10.83 -17.65
CA ASN A 136 -7.67 11.21 -16.25
C ASN A 136 -8.23 10.10 -15.34
N VAL A 137 -7.40 9.54 -14.50
CA VAL A 137 -7.77 8.52 -13.51
C VAL A 137 -7.78 9.15 -12.13
N TYR A 138 -8.86 8.93 -11.40
CA TYR A 138 -9.10 9.44 -10.07
C TYR A 138 -8.97 8.31 -9.03
N PRO A 139 -7.86 8.21 -8.29
CA PRO A 139 -7.61 7.15 -7.31
C PRO A 139 -8.69 6.99 -6.25
N ALA A 140 -9.27 8.10 -5.77
CA ALA A 140 -10.34 8.03 -4.77
C ALA A 140 -11.58 7.29 -5.28
N GLU A 141 -11.96 7.49 -6.55
CA GLU A 141 -13.09 6.79 -7.16
C GLU A 141 -12.86 5.27 -7.19
N ILE A 142 -11.62 4.85 -7.45
CA ILE A 142 -11.25 3.42 -7.40
C ILE A 142 -11.26 2.91 -5.97
N ALA A 143 -10.73 3.68 -5.01
CA ALA A 143 -10.71 3.31 -3.60
C ALA A 143 -12.14 3.14 -3.05
N ASP A 144 -13.07 4.03 -3.40
CA ASP A 144 -14.48 3.92 -3.00
C ASP A 144 -15.12 2.63 -3.53
N LYS A 145 -14.83 2.25 -4.78
CA LYS A 145 -15.31 0.97 -5.35
C LYS A 145 -14.71 -0.24 -4.66
N LEU A 146 -13.44 -0.17 -4.29
CA LEU A 146 -12.78 -1.23 -3.51
C LEU A 146 -13.41 -1.36 -2.12
N MET A 147 -13.63 -0.26 -1.41
CA MET A 147 -14.26 -0.25 -0.08
C MET A 147 -15.72 -0.71 -0.08
N ALA A 148 -16.40 -0.68 -1.22
CA ALA A 148 -17.74 -1.25 -1.37
C ALA A 148 -17.74 -2.79 -1.47
N ILE A 149 -16.57 -3.42 -1.67
CA ILE A 149 -16.44 -4.88 -1.75
C ILE A 149 -16.40 -5.47 -0.34
N SER A 150 -17.23 -6.49 -0.09
CA SER A 150 -17.23 -7.20 1.19
C SER A 150 -15.85 -7.77 1.51
N GLY A 151 -15.37 -7.54 2.73
CA GLY A 151 -14.05 -7.96 3.18
C GLY A 151 -12.95 -6.91 3.01
N VAL A 152 -13.22 -5.76 2.39
CA VAL A 152 -12.31 -4.61 2.33
C VAL A 152 -12.68 -3.61 3.42
N ALA A 153 -11.77 -3.36 4.35
CA ALA A 153 -11.96 -2.38 5.44
C ALA A 153 -11.53 -0.97 5.03
N ASP A 154 -10.45 -0.86 4.28
CA ASP A 154 -9.92 0.42 3.77
C ASP A 154 -9.08 0.18 2.51
N ALA A 155 -8.88 1.21 1.70
CA ALA A 155 -8.13 1.14 0.45
C ALA A 155 -7.35 2.42 0.18
N TYR A 156 -6.13 2.28 -0.35
CA TYR A 156 -5.35 3.35 -0.92
C TYR A 156 -4.96 3.01 -2.35
N VAL A 157 -5.16 3.94 -3.26
CA VAL A 157 -4.86 3.79 -4.69
C VAL A 157 -3.96 4.92 -5.15
N PHE A 158 -3.01 4.62 -6.00
CA PHE A 158 -2.16 5.62 -6.66
C PHE A 158 -1.74 5.15 -8.05
N GLY A 159 -1.24 6.08 -8.88
CA GLY A 159 -0.74 5.78 -10.21
C GLY A 159 0.72 5.34 -10.18
N ALA A 160 1.01 4.06 -10.40
CA ALA A 160 2.36 3.56 -10.57
C ALA A 160 2.83 3.69 -12.04
N PRO A 161 4.14 3.87 -12.29
CA PRO A 161 4.69 3.91 -13.64
C PRO A 161 4.34 2.66 -14.45
N ASP A 162 3.98 2.86 -15.72
CA ASP A 162 3.67 1.79 -16.65
C ASP A 162 4.27 2.12 -18.03
N PRO A 163 5.02 1.19 -18.67
CA PRO A 163 5.75 1.48 -19.91
C PRO A 163 4.83 1.71 -21.12
N VAL A 164 3.58 1.24 -21.08
CA VAL A 164 2.61 1.35 -22.18
C VAL A 164 1.64 2.51 -21.96
N TRP A 165 1.16 2.67 -20.73
CA TRP A 165 0.09 3.59 -20.40
C TRP A 165 0.55 4.85 -19.65
N GLY A 166 1.88 5.02 -19.45
CA GLY A 166 2.47 6.09 -18.64
C GLY A 166 2.32 5.82 -17.14
N ARG A 167 1.08 5.70 -16.67
CA ARG A 167 0.74 5.27 -15.30
C ARG A 167 -0.45 4.32 -15.28
N ARG A 168 -0.48 3.41 -14.32
CA ARG A 168 -1.61 2.50 -14.07
C ARG A 168 -1.96 2.49 -12.58
N PRO A 169 -3.25 2.34 -12.25
CA PRO A 169 -3.66 2.23 -10.84
C PRO A 169 -3.01 1.03 -10.17
N VAL A 170 -2.54 1.23 -8.94
CA VAL A 170 -2.11 0.20 -8.00
C VAL A 170 -2.87 0.43 -6.70
N ALA A 171 -3.39 -0.63 -6.12
CA ALA A 171 -4.18 -0.57 -4.90
C ALA A 171 -3.52 -1.32 -3.75
N PHE A 172 -3.58 -0.73 -2.57
CA PHE A 172 -3.30 -1.37 -1.29
C PHE A 172 -4.60 -1.43 -0.50
N ILE A 173 -5.00 -2.60 -0.04
CA ILE A 173 -6.24 -2.81 0.68
C ILE A 173 -5.99 -3.43 2.06
N GLU A 174 -6.78 -2.98 3.04
CA GLU A 174 -6.85 -3.56 4.38
C GLU A 174 -8.06 -4.49 4.43
N ARG A 175 -7.88 -5.74 4.88
CA ARG A 175 -8.99 -6.69 5.04
C ARG A 175 -9.72 -6.47 6.35
N THR A 176 -11.06 -6.66 6.32
CA THR A 176 -11.81 -6.83 7.56
C THR A 176 -11.35 -8.09 8.27
N SER A 177 -11.05 -8.00 9.56
CA SER A 177 -10.75 -9.17 10.38
C SER A 177 -12.02 -10.02 10.53
N GLU A 178 -11.95 -11.29 10.14
CA GLU A 178 -13.07 -12.25 10.30
C GLU A 178 -13.36 -12.60 11.78
N THR A 179 -12.50 -12.17 12.69
CA THR A 179 -12.69 -12.36 14.13
C THR A 179 -12.67 -10.98 14.78
N PRO A 180 -13.72 -10.58 15.51
CA PRO A 180 -13.61 -9.45 16.41
C PRO A 180 -12.54 -9.83 17.44
N ALA A 181 -11.38 -9.21 17.40
CA ALA A 181 -10.38 -9.30 18.46
C ALA A 181 -11.03 -8.72 19.73
N ARG A 182 -11.72 -9.55 20.50
CA ARG A 182 -12.06 -9.27 21.88
C ARG A 182 -10.75 -9.16 22.63
N GLY A 183 -10.30 -7.96 22.91
CA GLY A 183 -9.25 -7.73 23.89
C GLY A 183 -8.29 -6.57 23.62
N ASP A 184 -7.89 -6.28 22.38
CA ASP A 184 -6.83 -5.28 22.17
C ASP A 184 -7.33 -3.87 21.83
N ARG A 185 -8.60 -3.70 21.47
CA ARG A 185 -9.20 -2.37 21.21
C ARG A 185 -9.60 -1.62 22.47
N ASP A 186 -9.88 -2.33 23.56
CA ASP A 186 -10.22 -1.70 24.83
C ASP A 186 -9.01 -1.07 25.51
N GLN A 187 -7.80 -1.58 25.29
CA GLN A 187 -6.59 -0.99 25.87
C GLN A 187 -6.14 0.31 25.18
N ALA A 188 -6.53 0.56 23.93
CA ALA A 188 -6.24 1.82 23.24
C ALA A 188 -7.17 2.96 23.68
N PHE A 189 -8.40 2.66 24.07
CA PHE A 189 -9.39 3.65 24.53
C PHE A 189 -9.27 3.98 26.01
N ASP A 190 -8.84 3.04 26.85
CA ASP A 190 -8.62 3.27 28.28
C ASP A 190 -7.43 4.19 28.61
N ARG A 191 -6.60 4.52 27.62
CA ARG A 191 -5.49 5.51 27.75
C ARG A 191 -5.92 6.95 27.52
N LEU A 192 -7.19 7.20 27.18
CA LEU A 192 -7.78 8.52 27.17
C LEU A 192 -8.49 8.79 28.51
N SER A 193 -7.74 8.77 29.60
CA SER A 193 -8.20 9.31 30.88
C SER A 193 -8.59 10.78 30.73
N PRO A 194 -9.64 11.26 31.44
CA PRO A 194 -10.11 12.62 31.29
C PRO A 194 -8.98 13.60 31.54
N VAL A 195 -8.79 14.51 30.62
CA VAL A 195 -7.84 15.62 30.73
C VAL A 195 -8.14 16.39 32.04
N LYS A 196 -7.35 16.13 33.05
CA LYS A 196 -7.28 17.02 34.19
C LYS A 196 -6.69 18.34 33.68
N THR A 197 -7.43 19.42 33.79
CA THR A 197 -6.97 20.79 33.57
C THR A 197 -5.68 21.02 34.34
N ALA A 198 -4.54 20.88 33.68
CA ALA A 198 -3.23 21.22 34.24
C ALA A 198 -2.87 22.64 33.80
N ARG A 199 -2.54 23.46 34.80
CA ARG A 199 -2.03 24.81 34.66
C ARG A 199 -0.84 24.86 33.69
N PHE A 200 -0.88 25.81 32.77
CA PHE A 200 0.20 26.11 31.84
C PHE A 200 1.50 26.45 32.57
N GLY A 201 2.44 25.50 32.61
CA GLY A 201 3.85 25.75 32.84
C GLY A 201 4.56 25.69 31.49
N ARG A 202 5.38 26.68 31.17
CA ARG A 202 6.21 26.72 29.97
C ARG A 202 7.26 25.61 30.02
N GLU A 203 6.95 24.42 29.50
CA GLU A 203 7.95 23.48 29.06
C GLU A 203 7.70 23.19 27.55
N VAL A 204 8.71 23.55 26.77
CA VAL A 204 8.76 23.27 25.35
C VAL A 204 8.86 21.75 25.19
N MET A 205 7.74 21.07 24.97
CA MET A 205 7.74 19.66 24.56
C MET A 205 8.43 19.53 23.20
N LYS A 206 9.64 18.97 23.21
CA LYS A 206 10.25 18.47 21.97
C LYS A 206 9.31 17.41 21.38
N PRO A 207 8.94 17.48 20.10
CA PRO A 207 8.12 16.46 19.49
C PRO A 207 8.89 15.13 19.57
N GLN A 208 8.39 14.18 20.34
CA GLN A 208 8.78 12.79 20.19
C GLN A 208 8.24 12.32 18.85
N VAL A 209 9.10 12.35 17.84
CA VAL A 209 8.84 11.67 16.58
C VAL A 209 8.91 10.18 16.92
N SER A 210 7.77 9.58 17.19
CA SER A 210 7.63 8.14 17.21
C SER A 210 8.06 7.66 15.81
N ARG A 211 9.27 7.09 15.72
CA ARG A 211 9.70 6.37 14.52
C ARG A 211 8.81 5.14 14.44
N TYR A 212 7.75 5.24 13.66
CA TYR A 212 6.99 4.10 13.22
C TYR A 212 7.96 3.21 12.41
N VAL A 213 8.39 2.13 13.01
CA VAL A 213 9.05 1.04 12.28
C VAL A 213 7.90 0.17 11.77
N PRO A 214 7.63 0.14 10.45
CA PRO A 214 6.63 -0.78 9.92
C PRO A 214 6.98 -2.18 10.39
N LYS A 215 6.03 -2.88 11.03
CA LYS A 215 6.17 -4.34 11.20
C LYS A 215 6.42 -4.94 9.82
N PRO A 216 7.33 -5.93 9.70
CA PRO A 216 7.52 -6.65 8.46
C PRO A 216 6.16 -7.04 7.90
N LEU A 217 5.94 -6.81 6.62
CA LEU A 217 4.72 -7.21 5.93
C LEU A 217 4.52 -8.71 6.18
N ALA A 218 3.40 -9.08 6.79
CA ALA A 218 3.05 -10.49 6.90
C ALA A 218 2.98 -11.06 5.48
N PRO A 219 3.55 -12.25 5.22
CA PRO A 219 3.49 -12.87 3.90
C PRO A 219 2.03 -12.98 3.47
N SER A 220 1.75 -12.67 2.21
CA SER A 220 0.39 -12.81 1.66
C SER A 220 -0.09 -14.24 1.90
N ARG A 221 -1.19 -14.39 2.64
CA ARG A 221 -1.76 -15.69 2.96
C ARG A 221 -2.27 -16.34 1.67
N PRO A 222 -2.28 -17.66 1.53
CA PRO A 222 -2.92 -18.32 0.38
C PRO A 222 -4.35 -17.81 0.14
N SER A 223 -5.10 -17.53 1.22
CA SER A 223 -6.43 -16.91 1.18
C SER A 223 -6.47 -15.51 0.56
N ASP A 224 -5.35 -14.77 0.54
CA ASP A 224 -5.31 -13.43 -0.04
C ASP A 224 -5.30 -13.48 -1.58
N ARG A 225 -4.72 -14.51 -2.20
CA ARG A 225 -4.77 -14.69 -3.66
C ARG A 225 -6.18 -14.91 -4.17
N GLU A 226 -6.95 -15.78 -3.49
CA GLU A 226 -8.35 -16.01 -3.83
C GLU A 226 -9.18 -14.75 -3.62
N PHE A 227 -8.92 -14.04 -2.53
CA PHE A 227 -9.57 -12.77 -2.24
C PHE A 227 -9.25 -11.72 -3.30
N ILE A 228 -7.98 -11.50 -3.66
CA ILE A 228 -7.57 -10.59 -4.72
C ILE A 228 -8.23 -10.96 -6.06
N ALA A 229 -8.26 -12.25 -6.41
CA ALA A 229 -8.95 -12.72 -7.62
C ALA A 229 -10.46 -12.43 -7.58
N SER A 230 -11.10 -12.55 -6.42
CA SER A 230 -12.50 -12.17 -6.22
C SER A 230 -12.70 -10.67 -6.39
N VAL A 231 -11.84 -9.84 -5.80
CA VAL A 231 -11.86 -8.37 -5.94
C VAL A 231 -11.74 -7.98 -7.41
N HIS A 232 -10.78 -8.55 -8.14
CA HIS A 232 -10.63 -8.27 -9.59
C HIS A 232 -11.89 -8.59 -10.38
N ARG A 233 -12.51 -9.77 -10.16
CA ARG A 233 -13.76 -10.15 -10.84
C ARG A 233 -14.90 -9.17 -10.54
N GLN A 234 -15.04 -8.71 -9.30
CA GLN A 234 -16.08 -7.74 -8.92
C GLN A 234 -15.84 -6.37 -9.57
N LEU A 235 -14.59 -5.94 -9.70
CA LEU A 235 -14.25 -4.69 -10.38
C LEU A 235 -14.44 -4.75 -11.90
N GLU A 236 -14.41 -5.92 -12.53
CA GLU A 236 -14.63 -6.07 -13.98
C GLU A 236 -16.00 -5.57 -14.45
N GLY A 237 -17.02 -5.73 -13.62
CA GLY A 237 -18.38 -5.25 -13.92
C GLY A 237 -18.61 -3.76 -13.62
N VAL A 238 -17.67 -3.09 -12.92
CA VAL A 238 -17.89 -1.76 -12.33
C VAL A 238 -16.91 -0.72 -12.87
N LEU A 239 -15.67 -1.10 -13.18
CA LEU A 239 -14.63 -0.20 -13.64
C LEU A 239 -14.17 -0.53 -15.06
N SER A 240 -13.91 0.51 -15.86
CA SER A 240 -13.27 0.36 -17.16
C SER A 240 -11.86 -0.24 -17.02
N LYS A 241 -11.31 -0.80 -18.10
CA LYS A 241 -9.99 -1.45 -18.09
C LYS A 241 -8.86 -0.54 -17.57
N LEU A 242 -8.94 0.77 -17.84
CA LEU A 242 -7.93 1.75 -17.41
C LEU A 242 -8.03 2.07 -15.92
N TYR A 243 -9.24 2.05 -15.36
CA TYR A 243 -9.51 2.30 -13.95
C TYR A 243 -9.27 1.08 -13.06
N ARG A 244 -9.23 -0.14 -13.64
CA ARG A 244 -8.97 -1.35 -12.84
C ARG A 244 -7.52 -1.37 -12.37
N PRO A 245 -7.26 -1.55 -11.07
CA PRO A 245 -5.91 -1.67 -10.55
C PRO A 245 -5.15 -2.77 -11.29
N LYS A 246 -3.96 -2.44 -11.76
CA LYS A 246 -3.02 -3.40 -12.37
C LYS A 246 -2.59 -4.45 -11.34
N GLN A 247 -2.43 -4.00 -10.10
CA GLN A 247 -2.02 -4.82 -8.95
C GLN A 247 -2.81 -4.41 -7.72
N ILE A 248 -3.15 -5.40 -6.90
CA ILE A 248 -3.79 -5.22 -5.61
C ILE A 248 -2.95 -5.94 -4.56
N PHE A 249 -2.53 -5.20 -3.54
CA PHE A 249 -1.79 -5.72 -2.40
C PHE A 249 -2.67 -5.71 -1.16
N VAL A 250 -2.66 -6.82 -0.42
CA VAL A 250 -3.40 -6.97 0.83
C VAL A 250 -2.46 -6.72 1.99
N MET A 251 -2.86 -5.85 2.92
CA MET A 251 -2.14 -5.56 4.15
C MET A 251 -3.03 -5.88 5.36
N GLU A 252 -2.43 -6.26 6.49
CA GLU A 252 -3.16 -6.41 7.75
C GLU A 252 -3.70 -5.07 8.24
N SER A 253 -2.92 -4.01 8.03
CA SER A 253 -3.27 -2.63 8.36
C SER A 253 -2.51 -1.68 7.44
N LEU A 254 -3.20 -0.72 6.86
CA LEU A 254 -2.56 0.34 6.09
C LEU A 254 -1.79 1.29 7.01
N PRO A 255 -0.55 1.69 6.66
CA PRO A 255 0.21 2.70 7.40
C PRO A 255 -0.60 3.99 7.59
N ARG A 256 -0.59 4.54 8.81
CA ARG A 256 -1.34 5.75 9.16
C ARG A 256 -0.48 6.76 9.90
N GLN A 257 -0.81 8.03 9.72
CA GLN A 257 -0.19 9.16 10.42
C GLN A 257 -1.19 9.86 11.33
N GLY A 258 -0.70 10.43 12.44
CA GLY A 258 -1.46 11.31 13.32
C GLY A 258 -2.78 10.70 13.78
N ILE A 259 -3.89 11.36 13.46
CA ILE A 259 -5.26 10.99 13.85
C ILE A 259 -5.91 9.94 12.90
N GLY A 260 -5.14 9.04 12.31
CA GLY A 260 -5.66 7.92 11.52
C GLY A 260 -5.70 8.12 10.01
N LYS A 261 -5.10 9.20 9.47
CA LYS A 261 -4.95 9.37 8.02
C LYS A 261 -3.94 8.36 7.45
N ILE A 262 -4.24 7.81 6.26
CA ILE A 262 -3.33 6.92 5.55
C ILE A 262 -2.00 7.64 5.27
N ASP A 263 -0.89 7.00 5.64
CA ASP A 263 0.47 7.47 5.30
C ASP A 263 0.83 7.07 3.87
N ARG A 264 0.46 7.94 2.93
CA ARG A 264 0.69 7.76 1.49
C ARG A 264 2.16 7.54 1.17
N ALA A 265 3.03 8.36 1.78
CA ALA A 265 4.47 8.28 1.53
C ALA A 265 5.06 6.94 1.99
N ALA A 266 4.57 6.39 3.10
CA ALA A 266 4.97 5.08 3.57
C ALA A 266 4.54 3.98 2.60
N ILE A 267 3.30 4.01 2.08
CA ILE A 267 2.80 3.01 1.14
C ILE A 267 3.55 3.10 -0.21
N GLU A 268 3.74 4.30 -0.74
CA GLU A 268 4.46 4.48 -2.01
C GLU A 268 5.93 4.07 -1.87
N ARG A 269 6.55 4.28 -0.71
CA ARG A 269 7.89 3.77 -0.42
C ARG A 269 7.91 2.24 -0.41
N ILE A 270 6.96 1.57 0.28
CA ILE A 270 6.82 0.12 0.27
C ILE A 270 6.74 -0.39 -1.18
N TYR A 271 5.91 0.24 -2.02
CA TYR A 271 5.83 -0.13 -3.42
C TYR A 271 7.13 0.13 -4.20
N SER A 272 7.84 1.20 -3.90
CA SER A 272 9.12 1.53 -4.56
C SER A 272 10.26 0.56 -4.21
N GLU A 273 10.14 -0.12 -3.10
CA GLU A 273 11.05 -1.14 -2.56
C GLU A 273 10.63 -2.58 -2.95
N CYS A 274 9.60 -2.75 -3.76
CA CYS A 274 9.13 -4.07 -4.19
C CYS A 274 10.10 -4.75 -5.17
N LEU A 275 10.01 -6.08 -5.23
CA LEU A 275 10.66 -6.92 -6.24
C LEU A 275 9.82 -6.91 -7.53
N ASP A 276 10.30 -6.26 -8.58
CA ASP A 276 9.70 -6.25 -9.92
C ASP A 276 10.62 -7.00 -10.89
N VAL A 277 10.55 -8.33 -10.88
CA VAL A 277 11.44 -9.20 -11.64
C VAL A 277 11.10 -9.17 -13.12
N ARG A 278 12.07 -8.84 -13.96
CA ARG A 278 11.91 -8.78 -15.42
C ARG A 278 12.61 -9.91 -16.18
N ARG A 279 13.68 -10.42 -15.64
CA ARG A 279 14.43 -11.53 -16.25
C ARG A 279 15.04 -12.42 -15.19
N VAL A 280 15.11 -13.70 -15.52
CA VAL A 280 15.91 -14.71 -14.80
C VAL A 280 16.83 -15.33 -15.82
N ILE A 281 18.14 -15.33 -15.54
CA ILE A 281 19.16 -15.94 -16.38
C ILE A 281 19.82 -17.07 -15.61
N LEU A 282 19.98 -18.21 -16.25
CA LEU A 282 20.65 -19.38 -15.69
C LEU A 282 22.00 -19.57 -16.37
N HIS A 283 23.08 -19.46 -15.61
CA HIS A 283 24.44 -19.68 -16.08
C HIS A 283 24.93 -21.03 -15.59
N ARG A 284 25.07 -22.01 -16.48
CA ARG A 284 25.74 -23.26 -16.13
C ARG A 284 27.23 -23.03 -16.13
N VAL A 285 27.86 -23.23 -14.98
CA VAL A 285 29.30 -23.06 -14.80
C VAL A 285 29.96 -24.40 -14.46
N ARG A 286 31.17 -24.62 -14.97
CA ARG A 286 31.96 -25.81 -14.72
C ARG A 286 33.36 -25.38 -14.27
N ILE A 287 33.69 -25.69 -13.02
CA ILE A 287 34.93 -25.25 -12.38
C ILE A 287 35.77 -26.50 -12.09
N PRO A 288 36.98 -26.66 -12.71
CA PRO A 288 37.82 -27.81 -12.44
C PRO A 288 38.39 -27.73 -11.03
N PHE A 289 38.45 -28.86 -10.34
CA PHE A 289 39.15 -28.95 -9.06
C PHE A 289 40.66 -28.97 -9.28
N LYS A 290 41.41 -28.34 -8.38
CA LYS A 290 42.89 -28.45 -8.37
C LYS A 290 43.36 -29.87 -8.11
N LYS A 291 42.57 -30.66 -7.37
CA LYS A 291 42.76 -32.11 -7.15
C LYS A 291 41.35 -32.74 -7.18
N PRO A 292 41.19 -33.93 -7.74
CA PRO A 292 39.89 -34.61 -7.74
C PRO A 292 39.34 -34.72 -6.32
N PHE A 293 38.03 -34.46 -6.20
CA PHE A 293 37.31 -34.69 -4.95
C PHE A 293 36.81 -36.13 -4.93
N VAL A 294 37.45 -36.95 -4.06
CA VAL A 294 37.17 -38.39 -3.98
C VAL A 294 36.34 -38.70 -2.76
N THR A 295 35.23 -39.41 -2.98
CA THR A 295 34.33 -39.92 -1.95
C THR A 295 34.21 -41.45 -2.08
N ALA A 296 33.54 -42.11 -1.12
CA ALA A 296 33.25 -43.52 -1.21
C ALA A 296 32.30 -43.90 -2.39
N LYS A 297 31.55 -42.91 -2.94
CA LYS A 297 30.55 -43.16 -3.97
C LYS A 297 30.92 -42.54 -5.35
N ALA A 298 31.77 -41.51 -5.37
CA ALA A 298 32.10 -40.80 -6.61
C ALA A 298 33.47 -40.12 -6.55
N THR A 299 34.12 -39.98 -7.70
CA THR A 299 35.28 -39.12 -7.92
C THR A 299 34.88 -37.98 -8.84
N LEU A 300 35.01 -36.75 -8.36
CA LEU A 300 34.65 -35.57 -9.10
C LEU A 300 35.91 -34.81 -9.50
N GLU A 301 36.07 -34.49 -10.80
CA GLU A 301 37.18 -33.71 -11.34
C GLU A 301 36.87 -32.24 -11.44
N PHE A 302 35.56 -31.89 -11.45
CA PHE A 302 35.06 -30.54 -11.55
C PHE A 302 33.78 -30.38 -10.72
N ARG A 303 33.49 -29.15 -10.37
CA ARG A 303 32.21 -28.73 -9.83
C ARG A 303 31.38 -28.13 -10.95
N GLU A 304 30.19 -28.68 -11.16
CA GLU A 304 29.13 -27.99 -11.91
C GLU A 304 28.20 -27.28 -10.96
N SER A 305 27.71 -26.11 -11.40
CA SER A 305 26.77 -25.31 -10.63
C SER A 305 25.93 -24.46 -11.59
N ILE A 306 24.76 -24.01 -11.16
CA ILE A 306 23.96 -23.04 -11.89
C ILE A 306 23.95 -21.74 -11.09
N ILE A 307 24.50 -20.68 -11.65
CA ILE A 307 24.32 -19.35 -11.10
C ILE A 307 23.02 -18.80 -11.61
N VAL A 308 22.13 -18.44 -10.69
CA VAL A 308 20.84 -17.82 -10.98
C VAL A 308 20.98 -16.32 -10.84
N GLU A 309 20.75 -15.62 -11.94
CA GLU A 309 20.76 -14.15 -11.99
C GLU A 309 19.32 -13.66 -12.17
N VAL A 310 18.84 -12.87 -11.21
CA VAL A 310 17.51 -12.24 -11.22
C VAL A 310 17.67 -10.76 -11.45
N ILE A 311 16.98 -10.21 -12.45
CA ILE A 311 17.12 -8.82 -12.88
C ILE A 311 15.77 -8.10 -12.75
N ASP A 312 15.77 -6.95 -12.09
CA ASP A 312 14.58 -6.11 -11.92
C ASP A 312 14.36 -5.13 -13.09
N ALA A 313 13.26 -4.37 -13.02
CA ALA A 313 12.92 -3.34 -14.00
C ALA A 313 13.94 -2.20 -14.10
N LYS A 314 14.77 -1.99 -13.08
CA LYS A 314 15.83 -0.97 -13.04
C LYS A 314 17.20 -1.51 -13.44
N GLY A 315 17.30 -2.80 -13.82
CA GLY A 315 18.54 -3.46 -14.21
C GLY A 315 19.41 -3.88 -13.02
N ARG A 316 18.91 -3.84 -11.78
CA ARG A 316 19.63 -4.36 -10.61
C ARG A 316 19.61 -5.89 -10.65
N VAL A 317 20.68 -6.50 -10.20
CA VAL A 317 20.93 -7.94 -10.31
C VAL A 317 21.04 -8.54 -8.93
N GLY A 318 20.27 -9.61 -8.68
CA GLY A 318 20.46 -10.51 -7.54
C GLY A 318 21.03 -11.84 -7.99
N LEU A 319 21.89 -12.43 -7.18
CA LEU A 319 22.61 -13.67 -7.47
C LEU A 319 22.28 -14.77 -6.48
N GLY A 320 22.11 -15.99 -7.00
CA GLY A 320 21.97 -17.21 -6.22
C GLY A 320 22.67 -18.37 -6.91
N GLU A 321 22.82 -19.49 -6.22
CA GLU A 321 23.53 -20.66 -6.74
C GLU A 321 22.74 -21.94 -6.48
N CYS A 322 22.51 -22.73 -7.52
CA CYS A 322 22.05 -24.13 -7.38
C CYS A 322 23.26 -25.04 -7.29
N VAL A 323 23.29 -25.84 -6.25
CA VAL A 323 24.42 -26.71 -5.92
C VAL A 323 24.19 -28.19 -6.16
N ALA A 324 23.18 -28.54 -6.96
CA ALA A 324 22.93 -29.92 -7.35
C ALA A 324 24.13 -30.55 -8.08
N PHE A 325 24.20 -31.87 -8.04
CA PHE A 325 25.20 -32.62 -8.79
C PHE A 325 24.64 -33.09 -10.13
N SER A 326 25.53 -33.47 -11.05
CA SER A 326 25.15 -34.01 -12.36
C SER A 326 24.54 -35.42 -12.31
N SER A 327 24.62 -36.08 -11.15
CA SER A 327 24.01 -37.39 -10.89
C SER A 327 23.52 -37.49 -9.44
N ASP A 328 22.67 -38.45 -9.19
CA ASP A 328 21.92 -38.65 -7.94
C ASP A 328 22.73 -39.36 -6.80
N TRP A 329 24.07 -39.39 -6.91
CA TRP A 329 24.91 -40.07 -5.98
C TRP A 329 24.82 -39.54 -4.53
N TYR A 330 24.43 -38.26 -4.38
CA TYR A 330 24.32 -37.56 -3.09
C TYR A 330 22.87 -37.27 -2.72
N LEU A 331 22.10 -36.70 -3.64
CA LEU A 331 20.69 -36.38 -3.49
C LEU A 331 19.94 -36.84 -4.75
N PRO A 332 18.65 -37.16 -4.65
CA PRO A 332 17.84 -37.52 -5.82
C PRO A 332 17.71 -36.38 -6.86
N GLU A 333 17.87 -35.14 -6.41
CA GLU A 333 17.78 -33.93 -7.23
C GLU A 333 19.08 -33.74 -8.03
N THR A 334 18.97 -33.56 -9.33
CA THR A 334 20.11 -33.39 -10.21
C THR A 334 20.09 -32.03 -10.93
N ILE A 335 21.26 -31.59 -11.38
CA ILE A 335 21.43 -30.30 -12.06
C ILE A 335 20.53 -30.14 -13.30
N GLU A 336 20.31 -31.24 -14.05
CA GLU A 336 19.45 -31.21 -15.23
C GLU A 336 17.97 -31.01 -14.84
N GLN A 337 17.51 -31.72 -13.80
CA GLN A 337 16.16 -31.54 -13.25
C GLN A 337 15.96 -30.13 -12.74
N ASP A 338 16.95 -29.58 -12.06
CA ASP A 338 16.88 -28.22 -11.50
C ASP A 338 16.83 -27.16 -12.61
N ILE A 339 17.59 -27.31 -13.70
CA ILE A 339 17.48 -26.44 -14.86
C ILE A 339 16.07 -26.43 -15.43
N GLU A 340 15.46 -27.61 -15.57
CA GLU A 340 14.08 -27.75 -16.06
C GLU A 340 13.06 -27.08 -15.13
N VAL A 341 13.19 -27.31 -13.81
CA VAL A 341 12.29 -26.74 -12.81
C VAL A 341 12.49 -25.22 -12.70
N LEU A 342 13.74 -24.75 -12.68
CA LEU A 342 14.04 -23.31 -12.66
C LEU A 342 13.47 -22.62 -13.90
N ARG A 343 13.68 -23.20 -15.10
CA ARG A 343 13.23 -22.61 -16.37
C ARG A 343 11.71 -22.71 -16.57
N GLY A 344 11.13 -23.88 -16.31
CA GLY A 344 9.75 -24.21 -16.66
C GLY A 344 8.73 -23.86 -15.56
N THR A 345 9.17 -23.77 -14.31
CA THR A 345 8.27 -23.62 -13.17
C THR A 345 8.55 -22.38 -12.33
N LEU A 346 9.78 -22.24 -11.79
CA LEU A 346 10.07 -21.20 -10.81
C LEU A 346 10.26 -19.82 -11.44
N ALA A 347 11.05 -19.70 -12.51
CA ALA A 347 11.27 -18.43 -13.20
C ALA A 347 9.97 -17.83 -13.77
N PRO A 348 9.06 -18.58 -14.42
CA PRO A 348 7.78 -18.04 -14.86
C PRO A 348 6.87 -17.53 -13.74
N LYS A 349 7.08 -17.99 -12.51
CA LYS A 349 6.30 -17.54 -11.34
C LYS A 349 6.74 -16.21 -10.78
N VAL A 350 7.93 -15.75 -11.13
CA VAL A 350 8.49 -14.47 -10.64
C VAL A 350 8.63 -13.42 -11.75
N ILE A 351 8.80 -13.84 -13.01
CA ILE A 351 8.96 -12.90 -14.12
C ILE A 351 7.63 -12.18 -14.41
N GLY A 352 7.66 -10.84 -14.38
CA GLY A 352 6.50 -9.99 -14.62
C GLY A 352 5.57 -9.83 -13.42
N GLU A 353 5.84 -10.53 -12.32
CA GLU A 353 5.15 -10.38 -11.05
C GLU A 353 5.86 -9.36 -10.18
N VAL A 354 5.10 -8.75 -9.24
CA VAL A 354 5.62 -7.82 -8.24
C VAL A 354 5.33 -8.38 -6.86
N PHE A 355 6.37 -8.46 -6.04
CA PHE A 355 6.27 -8.93 -4.66
C PHE A 355 6.76 -7.81 -3.73
N LEU A 356 6.04 -7.58 -2.65
CA LEU A 356 6.46 -6.59 -1.65
C LEU A 356 7.67 -7.08 -0.84
N HIS A 357 7.81 -8.41 -0.72
CA HIS A 357 8.89 -9.02 0.07
C HIS A 357 9.28 -10.40 -0.46
N PRO A 358 10.56 -10.84 -0.38
CA PRO A 358 11.00 -12.17 -0.85
C PRO A 358 10.22 -13.35 -0.25
N ARG A 359 9.74 -13.25 0.98
CA ARG A 359 8.91 -14.29 1.63
C ARG A 359 7.63 -14.63 0.88
N GLU A 360 7.07 -13.67 0.15
CA GLU A 360 5.88 -13.94 -0.67
C GLU A 360 6.20 -14.92 -1.80
N VAL A 361 7.44 -14.87 -2.31
CA VAL A 361 7.93 -15.80 -3.33
C VAL A 361 8.12 -17.19 -2.75
N SER A 362 8.75 -17.30 -1.58
CA SER A 362 8.90 -18.58 -0.87
C SER A 362 7.55 -19.24 -0.63
N ALA A 363 6.55 -18.47 -0.15
CA ALA A 363 5.18 -18.95 0.02
C ALA A 363 4.54 -19.37 -1.31
N ALA A 364 4.82 -18.62 -2.39
CA ALA A 364 4.35 -18.96 -3.73
C ALA A 364 4.92 -20.28 -4.23
N PHE A 365 6.21 -20.53 -4.03
CA PHE A 365 6.86 -21.78 -4.41
C PHE A 365 6.36 -22.97 -3.60
N ALA A 366 6.25 -22.80 -2.28
CA ALA A 366 5.70 -23.84 -1.41
C ALA A 366 4.26 -24.24 -1.75
N SER A 367 3.50 -23.39 -2.45
CA SER A 367 2.15 -23.70 -2.91
C SER A 367 2.10 -24.52 -4.22
N ILE A 368 3.23 -24.74 -4.89
CA ILE A 368 3.29 -25.51 -6.14
C ILE A 368 3.41 -26.99 -5.78
N PRO A 369 2.46 -27.85 -6.20
CA PRO A 369 2.55 -29.29 -5.91
C PRO A 369 3.85 -29.91 -6.42
N GLY A 370 4.54 -30.68 -5.61
CA GLY A 370 5.76 -31.38 -5.97
C GLY A 370 7.06 -30.58 -5.78
N MET A 371 7.00 -29.30 -5.39
CA MET A 371 8.19 -28.47 -5.17
C MET A 371 9.01 -28.90 -3.94
N GLU A 372 8.41 -29.59 -3.01
CA GLU A 372 9.11 -30.23 -1.88
C GLU A 372 10.21 -31.22 -2.31
N ARG A 373 10.17 -31.65 -3.58
CA ARG A 373 11.15 -32.57 -4.20
C ARG A 373 12.35 -31.84 -4.80
N PHE A 374 12.29 -30.49 -4.89
CA PHE A 374 13.29 -29.65 -5.53
C PHE A 374 13.81 -28.54 -4.63
N PRO A 375 14.29 -28.87 -3.41
CA PRO A 375 14.78 -27.88 -2.46
C PRO A 375 16.00 -27.13 -2.97
N LEU A 376 16.87 -27.74 -3.80
CA LEU A 376 18.05 -27.08 -4.35
C LEU A 376 17.70 -26.06 -5.44
N ALA A 377 16.70 -26.37 -6.30
CA ALA A 377 16.20 -25.40 -7.27
C ALA A 377 15.55 -24.18 -6.58
N CYS A 378 14.70 -24.40 -5.56
CA CYS A 378 14.15 -23.32 -4.75
C CYS A 378 15.26 -22.55 -4.03
N GLY A 379 16.21 -23.27 -3.38
CA GLY A 379 17.36 -22.70 -2.70
C GLY A 379 18.36 -21.97 -3.63
N ALA A 380 18.18 -22.03 -4.94
CA ALA A 380 18.96 -21.24 -5.90
C ALA A 380 18.32 -19.89 -6.21
N ILE A 381 17.02 -19.86 -6.47
CA ILE A 381 16.33 -18.64 -6.91
C ILE A 381 15.94 -17.75 -5.72
N GLU A 382 15.59 -18.32 -4.57
CA GLU A 382 15.22 -17.54 -3.38
C GLU A 382 16.36 -16.65 -2.88
N PRO A 383 17.62 -17.11 -2.69
CA PRO A 383 18.72 -16.24 -2.34
C PRO A 383 18.99 -15.15 -3.36
N ALA A 384 18.79 -15.42 -4.68
CA ALA A 384 18.92 -14.39 -5.71
C ALA A 384 17.88 -13.27 -5.51
N LEU A 385 16.66 -13.60 -5.13
CA LEU A 385 15.61 -12.63 -4.82
C LEU A 385 15.91 -11.85 -3.53
N TRP A 386 16.44 -12.51 -2.49
CA TRP A 386 16.87 -11.86 -1.27
C TRP A 386 18.05 -10.91 -1.49
N ASP A 387 19.04 -11.30 -2.32
CA ASP A 387 20.18 -10.45 -2.70
C ASP A 387 19.68 -9.23 -3.50
N LEU A 388 18.76 -9.43 -4.46
CA LEU A 388 18.13 -8.35 -5.18
C LEU A 388 17.39 -7.40 -4.24
N TYR A 389 16.60 -7.92 -3.32
CA TYR A 389 15.87 -7.12 -2.34
C TYR A 389 16.81 -6.31 -1.44
N GLY A 390 17.91 -6.91 -0.96
CA GLY A 390 18.94 -6.22 -0.20
C GLY A 390 19.51 -5.01 -0.96
N LYS A 391 19.76 -5.18 -2.25
CA LYS A 391 20.20 -4.09 -3.14
C LYS A 391 19.13 -3.02 -3.37
N ILE A 392 17.86 -3.42 -3.39
CA ILE A 392 16.71 -2.49 -3.50
C ILE A 392 16.61 -1.59 -2.28
N VAL A 393 16.63 -2.18 -1.09
CA VAL A 393 16.45 -1.46 0.18
C VAL A 393 17.75 -0.91 0.77
N GLY A 394 18.90 -1.17 0.11
CA GLY A 394 20.21 -0.68 0.55
C GLY A 394 20.75 -1.34 1.82
N LYS A 395 20.36 -2.60 2.08
CA LYS A 395 20.78 -3.35 3.28
C LYS A 395 21.52 -4.64 2.92
N PRO A 396 22.62 -4.98 3.62
CA PRO A 396 23.27 -6.29 3.47
C PRO A 396 22.31 -7.43 3.82
N LEU A 397 22.41 -8.54 3.09
CA LEU A 397 21.54 -9.72 3.29
C LEU A 397 21.55 -10.23 4.76
N GLY A 398 22.73 -10.32 5.38
CA GLY A 398 22.85 -10.75 6.78
C GLY A 398 22.05 -9.87 7.74
N ARG A 399 21.97 -8.55 7.49
CA ARG A 399 21.18 -7.63 8.29
C ARG A 399 19.68 -7.82 8.06
N LEU A 400 19.27 -8.03 6.81
CA LEU A 400 17.87 -8.34 6.49
C LEU A 400 17.39 -9.61 7.18
N LEU A 401 18.20 -10.67 7.12
CA LEU A 401 17.89 -11.94 7.78
C LEU A 401 17.88 -11.81 9.31
N ALA A 402 18.77 -10.99 9.90
CA ALA A 402 18.77 -10.71 11.33
C ALA A 402 17.52 -9.98 11.78
N GLU A 403 17.09 -8.94 11.06
CA GLU A 403 15.88 -8.19 11.34
C GLU A 403 14.62 -9.06 11.23
N GLU A 404 14.65 -10.09 10.36
CA GLU A 404 13.55 -11.00 10.12
C GLU A 404 13.40 -12.08 11.20
N TYR A 405 14.50 -12.62 11.68
CA TYR A 405 14.47 -13.83 12.52
C TYR A 405 14.78 -13.58 13.99
N ASP A 406 15.09 -12.32 14.38
CA ASP A 406 15.38 -11.94 15.77
C ASP A 406 16.49 -12.81 16.45
N VAL A 407 17.29 -13.54 15.65
CA VAL A 407 18.17 -14.62 16.09
C VAL A 407 19.62 -14.19 16.20
N ILE A 408 20.04 -13.14 15.47
CA ILE A 408 21.48 -12.83 15.34
C ILE A 408 21.98 -11.87 16.43
N GLU A 409 21.12 -11.10 17.08
CA GLU A 409 21.54 -10.23 18.22
C GLU A 409 21.99 -11.04 19.45
N ARG A 410 21.55 -12.31 19.61
CA ARG A 410 21.94 -13.17 20.73
C ARG A 410 23.25 -13.91 20.51
N ALA A 411 23.80 -13.94 19.31
CA ALA A 411 25.05 -14.63 18.99
C ALA A 411 26.29 -13.73 19.04
N ALA A 412 26.11 -12.40 19.24
CA ALA A 412 27.18 -11.41 19.30
C ALA A 412 27.54 -10.97 20.75
N HIS A 413 26.97 -11.64 21.74
CA HIS A 413 27.32 -11.58 23.18
C HIS A 413 27.71 -12.96 23.65
#